data_151b2d08e617200ec182275ac0c213d6
#
_entry.id   151b2d08e617200ec182275ac0c213d6
#
_cell.length_a   1.000
_cell.length_b   1.000
_cell.length_c   1.000
_cell.angle_alpha   90.00
_cell.angle_beta   90.00
_cell.angle_gamma   90.00
#
_symmetry.space_group_name_H-M   'P 1'
#
loop_
_entity.id
_entity.type
_entity.pdbx_description
1 polymer ?
#
loop_
_entity_poly.entity_id
_entity_poly.type
_entity_poly.pdbx_seq_one_letter_code
_entity_poly.pdbx_strand_id
1 'polypeptide(L)'
;MTTIEAKKRSEDTTRDAMLGEGKIPAVIYGFNVPSTSIAVGLIDFKKVWREAGETGTISVATDAGTFDALIHEVQVNPVTDEPIHVDFLAIDTSKPVEVNIPVEFVGESPAVKQGIGSLVKVLHEVRVSGLPKSLPHSLVADITKLVTLEDQIVTGDLELPAGITLIDGAEDVVAIVEKEKEEVVEDTPIDLSAIEVEKKGKKEDAEGEEAAA
;
A
#
# COMPACT_ATOMS: atom_id res chain seq x y z
N MET A 1 -20.04 3.14 -14.17
CA MET A 1 -18.82 4.01 -14.02
C MET A 1 -19.11 4.95 -12.88
N THR A 2 -18.27 4.94 -11.88
CA THR A 2 -18.42 5.78 -10.69
C THR A 2 -17.71 7.11 -10.97
N THR A 3 -18.38 8.24 -10.65
CA THR A 3 -17.83 9.58 -10.92
C THR A 3 -17.37 10.21 -9.61
N ILE A 4 -16.20 10.84 -9.63
CA ILE A 4 -15.66 11.60 -8.51
C ILE A 4 -15.45 13.05 -8.90
N GLU A 5 -15.87 13.98 -8.03
CA GLU A 5 -15.63 15.41 -8.23
C GLU A 5 -14.25 15.78 -7.68
N ALA A 6 -13.48 16.49 -8.51
CA ALA A 6 -12.15 16.95 -8.17
C ALA A 6 -12.02 18.44 -8.45
N LYS A 7 -11.44 19.18 -7.52
CA LYS A 7 -11.16 20.60 -7.67
C LYS A 7 -9.68 20.81 -7.88
N LYS A 8 -9.33 21.78 -8.74
CA LYS A 8 -7.92 22.16 -8.92
C LYS A 8 -7.34 22.67 -7.60
N ARG A 9 -6.19 22.12 -7.21
CA ARG A 9 -5.48 22.53 -6.01
C ARG A 9 -4.67 23.81 -6.29
N SER A 10 -4.70 24.77 -5.35
CA SER A 10 -3.73 25.88 -5.31
C SER A 10 -2.41 25.39 -4.69
N GLU A 11 -1.28 25.90 -5.18
CA GLU A 11 0.07 25.51 -4.72
C GLU A 11 0.33 25.87 -3.25
N ASP A 12 -0.39 26.87 -2.72
CA ASP A 12 -0.22 27.34 -1.34
C ASP A 12 -0.87 26.46 -0.26
N THR A 13 -1.70 25.48 -0.66
CA THR A 13 -2.43 24.65 0.29
C THR A 13 -1.58 23.47 0.74
N THR A 14 -1.24 23.39 2.02
CA THR A 14 -0.48 22.26 2.58
C THR A 14 -1.34 21.00 2.64
N ARG A 15 -0.68 19.83 2.57
CA ARG A 15 -1.34 18.51 2.67
C ARG A 15 -2.16 18.39 3.96
N ASP A 16 -1.56 18.75 5.08
CA ASP A 16 -2.18 18.57 6.41
C ASP A 16 -3.43 19.45 6.59
N ALA A 17 -3.43 20.65 6.00
CA ALA A 17 -4.62 21.50 5.98
C ALA A 17 -5.77 20.86 5.18
N MET A 18 -5.46 20.27 4.05
CA MET A 18 -6.45 19.58 3.20
C MET A 18 -7.04 18.34 3.89
N LEU A 19 -6.19 17.52 4.51
CA LEU A 19 -6.63 16.35 5.27
C LEU A 19 -7.52 16.76 6.45
N GLY A 20 -7.19 17.88 7.12
CA GLY A 20 -8.03 18.47 8.17
C GLY A 20 -9.39 18.96 7.68
N GLU A 21 -9.51 19.36 6.40
CA GLU A 21 -10.77 19.70 5.74
C GLU A 21 -11.53 18.47 5.18
N GLY A 22 -11.03 17.26 5.35
CA GLY A 22 -11.60 16.05 4.79
C GLY A 22 -11.41 15.93 3.27
N LYS A 23 -10.33 16.51 2.75
CA LYS A 23 -9.93 16.42 1.35
C LYS A 23 -8.59 15.71 1.24
N ILE A 24 -8.40 14.96 0.15
CA ILE A 24 -7.17 14.26 -0.18
C ILE A 24 -6.51 15.01 -1.34
N PRO A 25 -5.21 15.33 -1.25
CA PRO A 25 -4.44 15.76 -2.40
C PRO A 25 -4.32 14.61 -3.40
N ALA A 26 -4.48 14.92 -4.67
CA ALA A 26 -4.36 13.96 -5.74
C ALA A 26 -3.70 14.60 -6.96
N VAL A 27 -3.20 13.76 -7.86
CA VAL A 27 -2.65 14.19 -9.14
C VAL A 27 -3.35 13.40 -10.24
N ILE A 28 -3.75 14.09 -11.31
CA ILE A 28 -4.22 13.46 -12.53
C ILE A 28 -3.21 13.73 -13.65
N TYR A 29 -2.80 12.68 -14.35
CA TYR A 29 -1.87 12.74 -15.48
C TYR A 29 -2.15 11.60 -16.46
N GLY A 30 -1.58 11.66 -17.64
CA GLY A 30 -1.66 10.58 -18.64
C GLY A 30 -2.20 11.04 -19.99
N PHE A 31 -3.06 10.22 -20.58
CA PHE A 31 -3.53 10.44 -21.97
C PHE A 31 -4.25 11.78 -22.13
N ASN A 32 -3.65 12.68 -22.95
CA ASN A 32 -4.14 14.03 -23.25
C ASN A 32 -4.38 14.95 -22.04
N VAL A 33 -3.91 14.58 -20.85
CA VAL A 33 -4.04 15.40 -19.63
C VAL A 33 -2.64 15.74 -19.13
N PRO A 34 -2.30 17.04 -19.04
CA PRO A 34 -1.06 17.45 -18.38
C PRO A 34 -1.17 17.12 -16.90
N SER A 35 -0.03 16.81 -16.27
CA SER A 35 0.00 16.58 -14.82
C SER A 35 -0.61 17.78 -14.09
N THR A 36 -1.72 17.53 -13.40
CA THR A 36 -2.51 18.56 -12.73
C THR A 36 -2.78 18.14 -11.30
N SER A 37 -2.41 19.00 -10.35
CA SER A 37 -2.72 18.79 -8.94
C SER A 37 -4.18 19.11 -8.65
N ILE A 38 -4.87 18.15 -8.07
CA ILE A 38 -6.29 18.24 -7.73
C ILE A 38 -6.51 17.88 -6.24
N ALA A 39 -7.71 18.16 -5.75
CA ALA A 39 -8.15 17.76 -4.43
C ALA A 39 -9.50 17.05 -4.57
N VAL A 40 -9.63 15.91 -3.91
CA VAL A 40 -10.86 15.09 -3.91
C VAL A 40 -11.39 14.95 -2.49
N GLY A 41 -12.71 14.76 -2.34
CA GLY A 41 -13.32 14.53 -1.02
C GLY A 41 -12.93 13.15 -0.48
N LEU A 42 -12.45 13.08 0.76
CA LEU A 42 -12.05 11.83 1.43
C LEU A 42 -13.17 10.78 1.44
N ILE A 43 -14.37 11.20 1.78
CA ILE A 43 -15.52 10.29 1.92
C ILE A 43 -15.94 9.74 0.55
N ASP A 44 -15.97 10.59 -0.46
CA ASP A 44 -16.36 10.19 -1.82
C ASP A 44 -15.30 9.32 -2.46
N PHE A 45 -14.02 9.62 -2.24
CA PHE A 45 -12.93 8.77 -2.68
C PHE A 45 -12.98 7.38 -2.02
N LYS A 46 -13.18 7.29 -0.70
CA LYS A 46 -13.29 5.98 -0.01
C LYS A 46 -14.43 5.11 -0.56
N LYS A 47 -15.56 5.71 -0.98
CA LYS A 47 -16.66 4.98 -1.61
C LYS A 47 -16.25 4.44 -2.99
N VAL A 48 -15.68 5.34 -3.81
CA VAL A 48 -15.24 5.00 -5.17
C VAL A 48 -14.14 3.92 -5.13
N TRP A 49 -13.15 4.07 -4.25
CA TRP A 49 -12.07 3.10 -4.09
C TRP A 49 -12.57 1.72 -3.66
N ARG A 50 -13.56 1.66 -2.78
CA ARG A 50 -14.18 0.40 -2.36
C ARG A 50 -14.96 -0.29 -3.49
N GLU A 51 -15.60 0.48 -4.37
CA GLU A 51 -16.39 -0.05 -5.50
C GLU A 51 -15.52 -0.41 -6.71
N ALA A 52 -14.57 0.44 -7.04
CA ALA A 52 -13.74 0.32 -8.23
C ALA A 52 -12.45 -0.51 -7.99
N GLY A 53 -11.96 -0.55 -6.74
CA GLY A 53 -10.63 -1.10 -6.45
C GLY A 53 -9.52 -0.24 -7.09
N GLU A 54 -8.32 -0.81 -7.23
CA GLU A 54 -7.16 -0.12 -7.81
C GLU A 54 -7.13 -0.23 -9.35
N THR A 55 -7.89 -1.15 -9.91
CA THR A 55 -7.94 -1.41 -11.37
C THR A 55 -9.21 -0.88 -12.04
N GLY A 56 -10.16 -0.38 -11.25
CA GLY A 56 -11.44 0.10 -11.76
C GLY A 56 -11.32 1.43 -12.50
N THR A 57 -11.98 1.52 -13.66
CA THR A 57 -12.10 2.79 -14.40
C THR A 57 -13.12 3.69 -13.73
N ILE A 58 -12.70 4.91 -13.41
CA ILE A 58 -13.52 5.97 -12.81
C ILE A 58 -13.53 7.20 -13.71
N SER A 59 -14.62 7.99 -13.62
CA SER A 59 -14.68 9.29 -14.29
C SER A 59 -14.35 10.40 -13.30
N VAL A 60 -13.27 11.13 -13.51
CA VAL A 60 -12.84 12.26 -12.68
C VAL A 60 -13.36 13.55 -13.30
N ALA A 61 -14.31 14.19 -12.64
CA ALA A 61 -14.85 15.47 -13.04
C ALA A 61 -14.03 16.60 -12.44
N THR A 62 -13.32 17.34 -13.30
CA THR A 62 -12.50 18.51 -12.92
C THR A 62 -13.06 19.78 -13.53
N ASP A 63 -12.59 20.94 -13.11
CA ASP A 63 -12.93 22.23 -13.71
C ASP A 63 -12.56 22.31 -15.21
N ALA A 64 -11.62 21.49 -15.67
CA ALA A 64 -11.18 21.42 -17.05
C ALA A 64 -11.99 20.44 -17.92
N GLY A 65 -12.82 19.60 -17.31
CA GLY A 65 -13.62 18.58 -17.98
C GLY A 65 -13.68 17.27 -17.20
N THR A 66 -14.33 16.27 -17.79
CA THR A 66 -14.41 14.93 -17.24
C THR A 66 -13.43 14.03 -17.98
N PHE A 67 -12.62 13.29 -17.24
CA PHE A 67 -11.62 12.39 -17.77
C PHE A 67 -11.85 10.99 -17.21
N ASP A 68 -11.71 9.99 -18.07
CA ASP A 68 -11.70 8.59 -17.63
C ASP A 68 -10.29 8.26 -17.16
N ALA A 69 -10.18 7.80 -15.92
CA ALA A 69 -8.92 7.51 -15.27
C ALA A 69 -8.97 6.20 -14.49
N LEU A 70 -7.81 5.60 -14.27
CA LEU A 70 -7.59 4.52 -13.31
C LEU A 70 -7.00 5.10 -12.02
N ILE A 71 -7.29 4.47 -10.90
CA ILE A 71 -6.57 4.71 -9.65
C ILE A 71 -5.24 3.97 -9.79
N HIS A 72 -4.14 4.72 -9.99
CA HIS A 72 -2.84 4.12 -10.26
C HIS A 72 -2.10 3.77 -8.96
N GLU A 73 -2.12 4.67 -8.00
CA GLU A 73 -1.50 4.47 -6.69
C GLU A 73 -2.30 5.17 -5.61
N VAL A 74 -2.44 4.52 -4.47
CA VAL A 74 -3.06 5.11 -3.27
C VAL A 74 -2.08 5.00 -2.12
N GLN A 75 -1.56 6.13 -1.67
CA GLN A 75 -0.75 6.18 -0.47
C GLN A 75 -1.64 6.25 0.75
N VAL A 76 -1.48 5.31 1.66
CA VAL A 76 -2.25 5.24 2.91
C VAL A 76 -1.36 5.53 4.13
N ASN A 77 -1.98 6.03 5.18
CA ASN A 77 -1.32 6.18 6.46
C ASN A 77 -1.20 4.79 7.13
N PRO A 78 0.00 4.30 7.46
CA PRO A 78 0.19 2.95 8.00
C PRO A 78 -0.43 2.73 9.40
N VAL A 79 -0.85 3.80 10.09
CA VAL A 79 -1.45 3.71 11.43
C VAL A 79 -2.98 3.82 11.39
N THR A 80 -3.52 4.66 10.49
CA THR A 80 -4.96 4.95 10.44
C THR A 80 -5.65 4.31 9.24
N ASP A 81 -4.90 3.71 8.30
CA ASP A 81 -5.36 3.18 7.01
C ASP A 81 -6.14 4.21 6.17
N GLU A 82 -5.89 5.50 6.44
CA GLU A 82 -6.54 6.56 5.69
C GLU A 82 -5.70 6.97 4.47
N PRO A 83 -6.34 7.16 3.29
CA PRO A 83 -5.64 7.61 2.11
C PRO A 83 -5.10 9.03 2.29
N ILE A 84 -3.80 9.21 2.00
CA ILE A 84 -3.05 10.46 2.16
C ILE A 84 -2.84 11.13 0.80
N HIS A 85 -2.64 10.35 -0.24
CA HIS A 85 -2.41 10.80 -1.62
C HIS A 85 -2.99 9.82 -2.60
N VAL A 86 -3.46 10.30 -3.74
CA VAL A 86 -4.00 9.46 -4.81
C VAL A 86 -3.50 9.92 -6.16
N ASP A 87 -3.04 8.97 -6.95
CA ASP A 87 -2.60 9.18 -8.32
C ASP A 87 -3.65 8.63 -9.30
N PHE A 88 -4.15 9.50 -10.17
CA PHE A 88 -5.09 9.14 -11.22
C PHE A 88 -4.37 9.14 -12.57
N LEU A 89 -4.36 7.99 -13.23
CA LEU A 89 -3.85 7.84 -14.57
C LEU A 89 -4.99 7.98 -15.57
N ALA A 90 -5.05 9.11 -16.28
CA ALA A 90 -6.00 9.30 -17.37
C ALA A 90 -5.69 8.34 -18.52
N ILE A 91 -6.69 7.59 -18.95
CA ILE A 91 -6.54 6.51 -19.92
C ILE A 91 -7.38 6.73 -21.18
N ASP A 92 -6.92 6.09 -22.26
CA ASP A 92 -7.73 5.84 -23.45
C ASP A 92 -8.26 4.40 -23.35
N THR A 93 -9.58 4.22 -23.27
CA THR A 93 -10.22 2.90 -23.14
C THR A 93 -9.92 1.95 -24.32
N SER A 94 -9.32 2.47 -25.40
CA SER A 94 -8.97 1.71 -26.61
C SER A 94 -7.55 1.15 -26.59
N LYS A 95 -6.71 1.58 -25.64
CA LYS A 95 -5.30 1.21 -25.55
C LYS A 95 -5.02 0.32 -24.35
N PRO A 96 -4.08 -0.64 -24.46
CA PRO A 96 -3.63 -1.39 -23.30
C PRO A 96 -2.90 -0.44 -22.34
N VAL A 97 -3.12 -0.66 -21.07
CA VAL A 97 -2.47 0.06 -19.95
C VAL A 97 -1.73 -0.93 -19.08
N GLU A 98 -0.68 -0.47 -18.44
CA GLU A 98 0.08 -1.22 -17.45
C GLU A 98 -0.41 -0.80 -16.07
N VAL A 99 -0.79 -1.78 -15.27
CA VAL A 99 -1.30 -1.58 -13.91
C VAL A 99 -0.80 -2.67 -12.98
N ASN A 100 -0.71 -2.34 -11.70
CA ASN A 100 -0.48 -3.30 -10.64
C ASN A 100 -1.85 -3.84 -10.18
N ILE A 101 -1.97 -5.16 -10.08
CA ILE A 101 -3.18 -5.81 -9.59
C ILE A 101 -2.85 -6.53 -8.29
N PRO A 102 -3.61 -6.28 -7.21
CA PRO A 102 -3.39 -6.95 -5.94
C PRO A 102 -3.70 -8.45 -6.05
N VAL A 103 -2.90 -9.26 -5.33
CA VAL A 103 -3.08 -10.72 -5.25
C VAL A 103 -3.85 -11.07 -3.99
N GLU A 104 -5.00 -11.72 -4.16
CA GLU A 104 -5.79 -12.29 -3.07
C GLU A 104 -5.46 -13.76 -2.87
N PHE A 105 -5.04 -14.11 -1.66
CA PHE A 105 -4.71 -15.47 -1.29
C PHE A 105 -5.96 -16.18 -0.76
N VAL A 106 -6.38 -17.24 -1.46
CA VAL A 106 -7.60 -18.01 -1.11
C VAL A 106 -7.23 -19.41 -0.69
N GLY A 107 -7.95 -19.92 0.32
CA GLY A 107 -7.75 -21.27 0.86
C GLY A 107 -6.90 -21.27 2.13
N GLU A 108 -6.48 -22.46 2.56
CA GLU A 108 -5.58 -22.66 3.69
C GLU A 108 -4.50 -23.65 3.30
N SER A 109 -3.25 -23.27 3.50
CA SER A 109 -2.12 -24.18 3.23
C SER A 109 -2.10 -25.34 4.23
N PRO A 110 -2.05 -26.59 3.77
CA PRO A 110 -1.87 -27.75 4.64
C PRO A 110 -0.58 -27.70 5.44
N ALA A 111 0.49 -27.13 4.88
CA ALA A 111 1.78 -26.99 5.56
C ALA A 111 1.68 -26.05 6.77
N VAL A 112 0.95 -24.93 6.64
CA VAL A 112 0.70 -23.97 7.74
C VAL A 112 -0.20 -24.61 8.80
N LYS A 113 -1.27 -25.31 8.40
CA LYS A 113 -2.16 -26.02 9.33
C LYS A 113 -1.45 -27.09 10.17
N GLN A 114 -0.48 -27.76 9.61
CA GLN A 114 0.30 -28.81 10.28
C GLN A 114 1.45 -28.21 11.13
N GLY A 115 1.63 -26.89 11.14
CA GLY A 115 2.72 -26.24 11.86
C GLY A 115 4.12 -26.53 11.32
N ILE A 116 4.20 -26.92 10.02
CA ILE A 116 5.48 -27.23 9.36
C ILE A 116 6.23 -25.93 9.06
N GLY A 117 5.50 -24.85 8.77
CA GLY A 117 6.07 -23.53 8.48
C GLY A 117 5.01 -22.42 8.46
N SER A 118 5.46 -21.19 8.25
CA SER A 118 4.63 -20.00 8.09
C SER A 118 4.54 -19.62 6.60
N LEU A 119 3.40 -19.07 6.20
CA LEU A 119 3.19 -18.53 4.86
C LEU A 119 3.86 -17.17 4.76
N VAL A 120 4.82 -17.04 3.86
CA VAL A 120 5.46 -15.78 3.50
C VAL A 120 4.91 -15.32 2.15
N LYS A 121 4.27 -14.17 2.15
CA LYS A 121 3.78 -13.50 0.95
C LYS A 121 4.90 -12.59 0.45
N VAL A 122 5.48 -12.92 -0.69
CA VAL A 122 6.61 -12.18 -1.29
C VAL A 122 6.11 -11.04 -2.15
N LEU A 123 5.11 -11.31 -3.01
CA LEU A 123 4.49 -10.30 -3.86
C LEU A 123 3.04 -10.10 -3.43
N HIS A 124 2.67 -8.86 -3.21
CA HIS A 124 1.30 -8.45 -2.90
C HIS A 124 0.56 -7.95 -4.14
N GLU A 125 1.30 -7.51 -5.15
CA GLU A 125 0.80 -6.96 -6.40
C GLU A 125 1.60 -7.53 -7.56
N VAL A 126 0.96 -7.68 -8.72
CA VAL A 126 1.59 -8.16 -9.96
C VAL A 126 1.30 -7.18 -11.07
N ARG A 127 2.35 -6.80 -11.84
CA ARG A 127 2.21 -5.91 -12.99
C ARG A 127 1.71 -6.65 -14.20
N VAL A 128 0.63 -6.11 -14.75
CA VAL A 128 0.00 -6.66 -15.95
C VAL A 128 -0.27 -5.56 -16.97
N SER A 129 -0.34 -5.96 -18.23
CA SER A 129 -0.78 -5.11 -19.34
C SER A 129 -2.06 -5.66 -19.93
N GLY A 130 -3.06 -4.79 -20.06
CA GLY A 130 -4.34 -5.18 -20.62
C GLY A 130 -5.24 -4.02 -20.97
N LEU A 131 -6.37 -4.31 -21.61
CA LEU A 131 -7.39 -3.27 -21.84
C LEU A 131 -8.09 -2.93 -20.53
N PRO A 132 -8.37 -1.64 -20.24
CA PRO A 132 -9.01 -1.22 -18.99
C PRO A 132 -10.32 -1.94 -18.65
N LYS A 133 -11.07 -2.35 -19.66
CA LYS A 133 -12.32 -3.10 -19.49
C LYS A 133 -12.15 -4.56 -19.10
N SER A 134 -10.97 -5.13 -19.33
CA SER A 134 -10.66 -6.55 -19.09
C SER A 134 -9.92 -6.77 -17.77
N LEU A 135 -9.51 -5.69 -17.11
CA LEU A 135 -8.75 -5.78 -15.86
C LEU A 135 -9.64 -6.29 -14.72
N PRO A 136 -9.22 -7.35 -13.99
CA PRO A 136 -9.91 -7.81 -12.79
C PRO A 136 -9.54 -6.91 -11.60
N HIS A 137 -10.36 -6.93 -10.55
CA HIS A 137 -10.07 -6.18 -9.32
C HIS A 137 -8.96 -6.80 -8.49
N SER A 138 -8.82 -8.13 -8.54
CA SER A 138 -7.79 -8.89 -7.86
C SER A 138 -7.42 -10.13 -8.67
N LEU A 139 -6.21 -10.66 -8.45
CA LEU A 139 -5.79 -11.97 -8.96
C LEU A 139 -5.85 -12.98 -7.82
N VAL A 140 -6.44 -14.15 -8.08
CA VAL A 140 -6.60 -15.18 -7.06
C VAL A 140 -5.40 -16.13 -7.08
N ALA A 141 -4.74 -16.27 -5.94
CA ALA A 141 -3.70 -17.25 -5.67
C ALA A 141 -4.24 -18.33 -4.72
N ASP A 142 -4.33 -19.56 -5.20
CA ASP A 142 -4.78 -20.70 -4.39
C ASP A 142 -3.62 -21.29 -3.57
N ILE A 143 -3.62 -20.99 -2.26
CA ILE A 143 -2.60 -21.47 -1.33
C ILE A 143 -2.81 -22.92 -0.85
N THR A 144 -3.88 -23.59 -1.24
CA THR A 144 -4.09 -25.01 -0.89
C THR A 144 -3.07 -25.94 -1.54
N LYS A 145 -2.39 -25.47 -2.58
CA LYS A 145 -1.33 -26.20 -3.29
C LYS A 145 -0.02 -26.28 -2.48
N LEU A 146 0.16 -25.42 -1.47
CA LEU A 146 1.36 -25.35 -0.64
C LEU A 146 1.29 -26.43 0.46
N VAL A 147 1.84 -27.61 0.20
CA VAL A 147 1.81 -28.80 1.09
C VAL A 147 3.13 -28.97 1.85
N THR A 148 4.25 -28.63 1.21
CA THR A 148 5.61 -28.79 1.74
C THR A 148 6.34 -27.45 1.89
N LEU A 149 7.50 -27.47 2.56
CA LEU A 149 8.35 -26.27 2.70
C LEU A 149 9.02 -25.84 1.40
N GLU A 150 9.05 -26.71 0.40
CA GLU A 150 9.69 -26.43 -0.89
C GLU A 150 8.67 -25.91 -1.93
N ASP A 151 7.38 -25.96 -1.59
CA ASP A 151 6.33 -25.53 -2.50
C ASP A 151 6.27 -24.01 -2.55
N GLN A 152 6.17 -23.49 -3.75
CA GLN A 152 6.03 -22.07 -4.03
C GLN A 152 4.94 -21.82 -5.06
N ILE A 153 4.32 -20.67 -4.98
CA ILE A 153 3.40 -20.17 -6.00
C ILE A 153 4.15 -19.11 -6.78
N VAL A 154 4.19 -19.27 -8.09
CA VAL A 154 4.80 -18.31 -9.00
C VAL A 154 3.72 -17.51 -9.74
N THR A 155 4.11 -16.35 -10.29
CA THR A 155 3.20 -15.48 -11.07
C THR A 155 2.53 -16.18 -12.24
N GLY A 156 3.20 -17.18 -12.81
CA GLY A 156 2.66 -18.01 -13.89
C GLY A 156 1.52 -18.95 -13.48
N ASP A 157 1.36 -19.24 -12.18
CA ASP A 157 0.30 -20.10 -11.64
C ASP A 157 -1.00 -19.33 -11.34
N LEU A 158 -0.99 -18.01 -11.47
CA LEU A 158 -2.15 -17.18 -11.25
C LEU A 158 -3.15 -17.30 -12.39
N GLU A 159 -4.44 -17.32 -12.06
CA GLU A 159 -5.50 -17.36 -13.06
C GLU A 159 -5.67 -15.96 -13.70
N LEU A 160 -5.14 -15.83 -14.92
CA LEU A 160 -5.25 -14.60 -15.69
C LEU A 160 -6.47 -14.63 -16.61
N PRO A 161 -7.34 -13.61 -16.57
CA PRO A 161 -8.42 -13.46 -17.54
C PRO A 161 -7.90 -13.27 -18.97
N ALA A 162 -8.74 -13.58 -19.95
CA ALA A 162 -8.38 -13.44 -21.36
C ALA A 162 -8.12 -11.96 -21.72
N GLY A 163 -7.00 -11.70 -22.40
CA GLY A 163 -6.62 -10.37 -22.87
C GLY A 163 -5.70 -9.59 -21.93
N ILE A 164 -5.17 -10.25 -20.91
CA ILE A 164 -4.16 -9.70 -20.00
C ILE A 164 -2.83 -10.41 -20.24
N THR A 165 -1.76 -9.65 -20.26
CA THR A 165 -0.38 -10.13 -20.37
C THR A 165 0.39 -9.76 -19.11
N LEU A 166 1.11 -10.73 -18.52
CA LEU A 166 2.07 -10.47 -17.46
C LEU A 166 3.24 -9.66 -17.99
N ILE A 167 3.64 -8.64 -17.23
CA ILE A 167 4.87 -7.88 -17.47
C ILE A 167 5.98 -8.43 -16.58
N ASP A 168 5.64 -8.78 -15.33
CA ASP A 168 6.57 -9.42 -14.41
C ASP A 168 6.97 -10.82 -14.91
N GLY A 169 8.11 -11.33 -14.43
CA GLY A 169 8.58 -12.66 -14.81
C GLY A 169 7.60 -13.75 -14.40
N ALA A 170 7.30 -14.70 -15.28
CA ALA A 170 6.41 -15.81 -14.95
C ALA A 170 6.97 -16.73 -13.84
N GLU A 171 8.28 -16.62 -13.55
CA GLU A 171 8.99 -17.37 -12.51
C GLU A 171 9.11 -16.62 -11.18
N ASP A 172 8.57 -15.39 -11.11
CA ASP A 172 8.63 -14.59 -9.88
C ASP A 172 7.75 -15.23 -8.80
N VAL A 173 8.31 -15.37 -7.59
CA VAL A 173 7.64 -16.04 -6.47
C VAL A 173 6.64 -15.09 -5.83
N VAL A 174 5.38 -15.53 -5.77
CA VAL A 174 4.26 -14.81 -5.15
C VAL A 174 4.13 -15.18 -3.67
N ALA A 175 4.19 -16.47 -3.35
CA ALA A 175 4.11 -16.96 -1.98
C ALA A 175 4.93 -18.24 -1.80
N ILE A 176 5.53 -18.37 -0.63
CA ILE A 176 6.28 -19.56 -0.20
C ILE A 176 5.88 -19.96 1.23
N VAL A 177 6.15 -21.22 1.58
CA VAL A 177 6.11 -21.66 2.98
C VAL A 177 7.54 -21.75 3.49
N GLU A 178 7.86 -20.93 4.50
CA GLU A 178 9.17 -20.95 5.14
C GLU A 178 9.08 -21.55 6.53
N LYS A 179 10.09 -22.34 6.90
CA LYS A 179 10.18 -22.89 8.25
C LYS A 179 10.39 -21.76 9.25
N GLU A 180 9.52 -21.70 10.25
CA GLU A 180 9.68 -20.76 11.35
C GLU A 180 11.03 -21.04 12.03
N LYS A 181 11.97 -20.10 11.95
CA LYS A 181 13.16 -20.14 12.77
C LYS A 181 12.69 -19.88 14.20
N GLU A 182 12.68 -20.92 15.03
CA GLU A 182 12.69 -20.68 16.46
C GLU A 182 13.94 -19.82 16.76
N GLU A 183 13.73 -18.53 16.98
CA GLU A 183 14.71 -17.74 17.66
C GLU A 183 14.84 -18.37 19.05
N VAL A 184 15.84 -19.21 19.20
CA VAL A 184 16.31 -19.59 20.53
C VAL A 184 16.77 -18.27 21.15
N VAL A 185 15.85 -17.67 21.92
CA VAL A 185 16.23 -16.61 22.85
C VAL A 185 17.19 -17.32 23.79
N GLU A 186 18.50 -17.22 23.50
CA GLU A 186 19.51 -17.51 24.48
C GLU A 186 19.23 -16.56 25.64
N ASP A 187 18.51 -17.09 26.64
CA ASP A 187 18.49 -16.51 27.97
C ASP A 187 19.95 -16.54 28.50
N THR A 188 20.75 -15.60 27.99
CA THR A 188 21.97 -15.26 28.64
C THR A 188 21.55 -14.60 29.95
N PRO A 189 21.78 -15.25 31.12
CA PRO A 189 21.47 -14.64 32.39
C PRO A 189 22.26 -13.33 32.44
N ILE A 190 21.55 -12.22 32.45
CA ILE A 190 22.15 -10.92 32.66
C ILE A 190 22.69 -10.96 34.09
N ASP A 191 24.00 -11.08 34.21
CA ASP A 191 24.70 -11.01 35.47
C ASP A 191 24.55 -9.60 36.06
N LEU A 192 23.57 -9.45 36.92
CA LEU A 192 23.20 -8.19 37.61
C LEU A 192 24.29 -7.73 38.57
N SER A 193 25.41 -8.48 38.74
CA SER A 193 26.52 -8.12 39.63
C SER A 193 27.47 -7.08 39.03
N ALA A 194 27.33 -6.73 37.73
CA ALA A 194 28.20 -5.75 37.07
C ALA A 194 27.63 -4.32 37.01
N ILE A 195 26.47 -4.05 37.64
CA ILE A 195 25.94 -2.67 37.76
C ILE A 195 26.56 -2.04 39.01
N GLU A 196 27.74 -1.52 38.88
CA GLU A 196 28.33 -0.60 39.85
C GLU A 196 27.54 0.70 39.87
N VAL A 197 26.76 0.88 40.93
CA VAL A 197 26.02 2.11 41.21
C VAL A 197 27.02 3.18 41.63
N GLU A 198 27.44 4.01 40.68
CA GLU A 198 28.19 5.23 40.99
C GLU A 198 27.25 6.21 41.72
N LYS A 199 27.26 6.11 43.04
CA LYS A 199 26.74 7.15 43.94
C LYS A 199 27.60 8.37 43.82
N LYS A 200 27.25 9.33 43.00
CA LYS A 200 27.80 10.67 43.07
C LYS A 200 26.95 11.52 44.01
N GLY A 201 27.52 11.74 45.18
CA GLY A 201 26.97 12.43 46.30
C GLY A 201 26.58 13.88 46.01
N LYS A 202 25.56 14.23 46.67
CA LYS A 202 25.04 15.54 47.00
C LYS A 202 26.11 16.41 47.68
N LYS A 203 26.33 17.61 47.20
CA LYS A 203 26.80 18.74 48.00
C LYS A 203 25.99 19.96 47.65
N GLU A 204 25.25 20.38 48.65
CA GLU A 204 24.78 21.74 48.87
C GLU A 204 25.95 22.69 48.85
N ASP A 205 25.73 23.89 48.32
CA ASP A 205 26.06 25.10 49.06
C ASP A 205 25.26 26.27 48.46
N ALA A 206 24.73 26.99 49.41
CA ALA A 206 23.86 28.14 49.31
C ALA A 206 24.70 29.44 49.07
N GLU A 207 23.93 30.53 48.96
CA GLU A 207 24.31 31.96 49.02
C GLU A 207 24.85 32.52 47.69
N GLY A 208 24.17 33.56 47.24
CA GLY A 208 24.13 34.91 47.59
C GLY A 208 23.66 35.74 46.41
N GLU A 209 22.58 36.46 46.64
CA GLU A 209 22.50 37.90 46.63
C GLU A 209 22.71 38.72 45.31
N GLU A 210 21.59 39.36 44.96
CA GLU A 210 21.39 40.80 44.78
C GLU A 210 21.76 41.47 43.45
N ALA A 211 20.71 42.11 42.95
CA ALA A 211 20.62 43.49 42.48
C ALA A 211 20.92 43.87 41.02
N ALA A 212 19.87 44.42 40.47
CA ALA A 212 19.79 45.69 39.72
C ALA A 212 20.39 45.77 38.30
N ALA A 213 19.56 45.89 37.35
CA ALA A 213 19.26 47.10 36.56
C ALA A 213 18.34 46.74 35.38
#